data_8ec26ba38cca4950e8979064e2125450
#
_entry.id   8ec26ba38cca4950e8979064e2125450
#
_cell.length_a   1.000
_cell.length_b   1.000
_cell.length_c   1.000
_cell.angle_alpha   90.00
_cell.angle_beta   90.00
_cell.angle_gamma   90.00
#
_symmetry.space_group_name_H-M   'P 1'
#
loop_
_entity.id
_entity.type
_entity.pdbx_description
1 polymer ?
#
loop_
_entity_poly.entity_id
_entity_poly.type
_entity_poly.pdbx_seq_one_letter_code
_entity_poly.pdbx_strand_id
1 'polypeptide(L)'
;MSQLFEPTALVVPFEQLRMTDVESVGGKNASLGEMISQLPTGPNGVRVPTGFATTAHAFREFLKHDGLTERISKRLAALDIEDVRALAVAGAEIRGWVEAQPFPADLEAAIRGAFTTLAGNNLQASFA
;
A
#
# COMPACT_ATOMS: atom_id res chain seq x y z
N MET A 1 -13.32 -12.71 -13.24
CA MET A 1 -14.20 -12.02 -12.28
C MET A 1 -13.80 -10.57 -12.19
N SER A 2 -14.77 -9.66 -12.15
CA SER A 2 -14.48 -8.25 -11.97
C SER A 2 -14.01 -7.95 -10.55
N GLN A 3 -13.14 -6.99 -10.42
CA GLN A 3 -12.72 -6.49 -9.10
C GLN A 3 -13.91 -5.86 -8.37
N LEU A 4 -13.91 -5.96 -7.06
CA LEU A 4 -14.94 -5.38 -6.21
C LEU A 4 -14.67 -3.91 -5.87
N PHE A 5 -13.60 -3.33 -6.42
CA PHE A 5 -13.20 -1.94 -6.20
C PHE A 5 -12.75 -1.30 -7.51
N GLU A 6 -12.76 0.02 -7.54
CA GLU A 6 -12.35 0.78 -8.72
C GLU A 6 -10.86 0.65 -9.00
N PRO A 7 -10.42 0.62 -10.27
CA PRO A 7 -8.99 0.55 -10.60
C PRO A 7 -8.16 1.72 -10.05
N THR A 8 -8.79 2.85 -9.76
CA THR A 8 -8.15 4.05 -9.21
C THR A 8 -8.29 4.16 -7.70
N ALA A 9 -8.81 3.13 -7.02
CA ALA A 9 -8.93 3.13 -5.57
C ALA A 9 -7.54 3.26 -4.93
N LEU A 10 -7.43 4.13 -3.93
CA LEU A 10 -6.20 4.35 -3.19
C LEU A 10 -6.07 3.38 -2.01
N VAL A 11 -7.21 3.05 -1.41
CA VAL A 11 -7.30 2.17 -0.23
C VAL A 11 -8.46 1.20 -0.46
N VAL A 12 -8.28 -0.06 -0.09
CA VAL A 12 -9.30 -1.10 -0.26
C VAL A 12 -9.40 -1.91 1.03
N PRO A 13 -10.60 -2.02 1.64
CA PRO A 13 -10.81 -2.92 2.78
C PRO A 13 -10.58 -4.39 2.39
N PHE A 14 -10.06 -5.19 3.31
CA PHE A 14 -9.76 -6.60 3.03
C PHE A 14 -10.97 -7.40 2.54
N GLU A 15 -12.17 -7.04 2.99
CA GLU A 15 -13.42 -7.72 2.59
C GLU A 15 -13.68 -7.64 1.09
N GLN A 16 -13.10 -6.65 0.42
CA GLN A 16 -13.23 -6.45 -1.03
C GLN A 16 -12.09 -7.09 -1.83
N LEU A 17 -11.15 -7.75 -1.17
CA LEU A 17 -9.99 -8.35 -1.82
C LEU A 17 -10.17 -9.83 -2.05
N ARG A 18 -9.59 -10.31 -3.14
CA ARG A 18 -9.55 -11.73 -3.53
C ARG A 18 -8.15 -12.06 -4.05
N MET A 19 -7.84 -13.35 -4.20
CA MET A 19 -6.54 -13.79 -4.73
C MET A 19 -6.25 -13.27 -6.13
N THR A 20 -7.27 -12.86 -6.87
CA THR A 20 -7.12 -12.24 -8.19
C THR A 20 -6.61 -10.80 -8.14
N ASP A 21 -6.48 -10.21 -6.95
CA ASP A 21 -6.10 -8.80 -6.76
C ASP A 21 -4.63 -8.62 -6.38
N VAL A 22 -3.79 -9.65 -6.51
CA VAL A 22 -2.37 -9.61 -6.12
C VAL A 22 -1.62 -8.44 -6.78
N GLU A 23 -1.89 -8.17 -8.05
CA GLU A 23 -1.24 -7.08 -8.78
C GLU A 23 -1.56 -5.70 -8.20
N SER A 24 -2.74 -5.56 -7.59
CA SER A 24 -3.21 -4.28 -7.04
C SER A 24 -2.77 -4.06 -5.59
N VAL A 25 -2.68 -5.11 -4.79
CA VAL A 25 -2.50 -4.98 -3.33
C VAL A 25 -1.40 -5.88 -2.75
N GLY A 26 -0.80 -6.73 -3.55
CA GLY A 26 0.20 -7.69 -3.12
C GLY A 26 -0.42 -8.98 -2.57
N GLY A 27 0.40 -10.04 -2.52
CA GLY A 27 -0.06 -11.39 -2.19
C GLY A 27 -0.59 -11.54 -0.76
N LYS A 28 0.06 -10.90 0.20
CA LYS A 28 -0.35 -10.99 1.62
C LYS A 28 -1.76 -10.40 1.83
N ASN A 29 -2.01 -9.21 1.31
CA ASN A 29 -3.31 -8.57 1.41
C ASN A 29 -4.39 -9.34 0.66
N ALA A 30 -4.08 -9.81 -0.56
CA ALA A 30 -4.99 -10.60 -1.35
C ALA A 30 -5.38 -11.90 -0.64
N SER A 31 -4.40 -12.59 -0.04
CA SER A 31 -4.64 -13.78 0.77
C SER A 31 -5.55 -13.53 1.96
N LEU A 32 -5.31 -12.45 2.70
CA LEU A 32 -6.15 -12.09 3.85
C LEU A 32 -7.60 -11.83 3.41
N GLY A 33 -7.78 -11.12 2.32
CA GLY A 33 -9.11 -10.85 1.77
C GLY A 33 -9.84 -12.12 1.33
N GLU A 34 -9.12 -13.03 0.67
CA GLU A 34 -9.69 -14.32 0.27
C GLU A 34 -10.09 -15.14 1.48
N MET A 35 -9.25 -15.20 2.50
CA MET A 35 -9.57 -15.92 3.74
C MET A 35 -10.81 -15.35 4.43
N ILE A 36 -10.94 -14.03 4.52
CA ILE A 36 -12.12 -13.38 5.09
C ILE A 36 -13.39 -13.80 4.34
N SER A 37 -13.30 -13.88 3.02
CA SER A 37 -14.47 -14.18 2.18
C SER A 37 -14.86 -15.66 2.16
N GLN A 38 -13.90 -16.57 2.36
CA GLN A 38 -14.09 -18.00 2.14
C GLN A 38 -14.15 -18.82 3.42
N LEU A 39 -13.52 -18.39 4.49
CA LEU A 39 -13.46 -19.17 5.71
C LEU A 39 -14.72 -18.95 6.57
N PRO A 40 -15.23 -20.01 7.20
CA PRO A 40 -16.39 -19.87 8.09
C PRO A 40 -16.03 -19.03 9.31
N THR A 41 -16.97 -18.16 9.68
CA THR A 41 -16.88 -17.30 10.87
C THR A 41 -17.86 -17.81 11.93
N GLY A 42 -17.65 -17.42 13.18
CA GLY A 42 -18.52 -17.80 14.27
C GLY A 42 -17.76 -18.51 15.39
N PRO A 43 -18.47 -19.09 16.40
CA PRO A 43 -17.82 -19.66 17.58
C PRO A 43 -16.80 -20.76 17.28
N ASN A 44 -17.02 -21.52 16.21
CA ASN A 44 -16.14 -22.60 15.77
C ASN A 44 -15.39 -22.25 14.48
N GLY A 45 -15.45 -20.99 14.07
CA GLY A 45 -14.79 -20.51 12.85
C GLY A 45 -13.38 -19.99 13.08
N VAL A 46 -12.72 -19.66 11.96
CA VAL A 46 -11.39 -19.06 11.97
C VAL A 46 -11.53 -17.54 12.02
N ARG A 47 -10.72 -16.92 12.88
CA ARG A 47 -10.65 -15.46 12.92
C ARG A 47 -9.55 -14.97 11.99
N VAL A 48 -9.93 -14.14 11.04
CA VAL A 48 -8.98 -13.45 10.17
C VAL A 48 -8.99 -11.98 10.54
N PRO A 49 -7.84 -11.37 10.85
CA PRO A 49 -7.80 -9.95 11.17
C PRO A 49 -8.36 -9.13 10.02
N THR A 50 -9.23 -8.18 10.34
CA THR A 50 -9.67 -7.21 9.35
C THR A 50 -8.62 -6.13 9.16
N GLY A 51 -8.76 -5.35 8.10
CA GLY A 51 -7.82 -4.29 7.77
C GLY A 51 -8.13 -3.69 6.42
N PHE A 52 -7.20 -2.88 5.94
CA PHE A 52 -7.27 -2.32 4.61
C PHE A 52 -5.87 -2.32 3.98
N ALA A 53 -5.83 -2.24 2.67
CA ALA A 53 -4.59 -2.17 1.91
C ALA A 53 -4.54 -0.86 1.13
N THR A 54 -3.35 -0.27 1.04
CA THR A 54 -3.07 0.72 0.00
C THR A 54 -2.75 -0.01 -1.29
N THR A 55 -3.12 0.57 -2.42
CA THR A 55 -2.99 -0.10 -3.72
C THR A 55 -1.69 0.26 -4.42
N ALA A 56 -1.32 -0.54 -5.42
CA ALA A 56 -0.23 -0.21 -6.33
C ALA A 56 -0.49 1.12 -7.06
N HIS A 57 -1.75 1.40 -7.40
CA HIS A 57 -2.14 2.69 -7.97
C HIS A 57 -1.79 3.84 -7.03
N ALA A 58 -2.13 3.71 -5.74
CA ALA A 58 -1.79 4.72 -4.73
C ALA A 58 -0.28 4.95 -4.64
N PHE A 59 0.51 3.89 -4.68
CA PHE A 59 1.97 4.00 -4.66
C PHE A 59 2.50 4.73 -5.90
N ARG A 60 1.96 4.43 -7.07
CA ARG A 60 2.34 5.14 -8.30
C ARG A 60 1.99 6.62 -8.25
N GLU A 61 0.83 6.96 -7.70
CA GLU A 61 0.44 8.37 -7.50
C GLU A 61 1.37 9.07 -6.51
N PHE A 62 1.75 8.39 -5.42
CA PHE A 62 2.74 8.90 -4.47
C PHE A 62 4.07 9.19 -5.16
N LEU A 63 4.58 8.27 -6.00
CA LEU A 63 5.85 8.45 -6.71
C LEU A 63 5.80 9.60 -7.72
N LYS A 64 4.65 9.87 -8.32
CA LYS A 64 4.48 10.98 -9.27
C LYS A 64 4.39 12.34 -8.58
N HIS A 65 4.01 12.35 -7.31
CA HIS A 65 3.79 13.59 -6.58
C HIS A 65 5.10 14.37 -6.42
N ASP A 66 5.05 15.68 -6.65
CA ASP A 66 6.20 16.62 -6.53
C ASP A 66 7.44 16.19 -7.32
N GLY A 67 7.26 15.48 -8.44
CA GLY A 67 8.37 15.12 -9.33
C GLY A 67 9.33 14.08 -8.79
N LEU A 68 8.89 13.28 -7.80
CA LEU A 68 9.76 12.27 -7.18
C LEU A 68 10.22 11.20 -8.19
N THR A 69 9.33 10.72 -9.06
CA THR A 69 9.67 9.75 -10.09
C THR A 69 10.81 10.25 -10.99
N GLU A 70 10.72 11.50 -11.44
CA GLU A 70 11.73 12.12 -12.31
C GLU A 70 13.07 12.26 -11.59
N ARG A 71 13.05 12.65 -10.32
CA ARG A 71 14.28 12.73 -9.49
C ARG A 71 14.96 11.38 -9.36
N ILE A 72 14.18 10.34 -9.08
CA ILE A 72 14.68 8.97 -8.94
C ILE A 72 15.27 8.50 -10.28
N SER A 73 14.52 8.66 -11.37
CA SER A 73 14.97 8.26 -12.71
C SER A 73 16.27 8.96 -13.12
N LYS A 74 16.35 10.25 -12.88
CA LYS A 74 17.53 11.06 -13.19
C LYS A 74 18.74 10.60 -12.36
N ARG A 75 18.54 10.32 -11.08
CA ARG A 75 19.62 9.85 -10.18
C ARG A 75 20.13 8.48 -10.63
N LEU A 76 19.23 7.56 -10.98
CA LEU A 76 19.59 6.22 -11.44
C LEU A 76 20.28 6.25 -12.82
N ALA A 77 19.85 7.13 -13.70
CA ALA A 77 20.45 7.26 -15.04
C ALA A 77 21.92 7.71 -14.98
N ALA A 78 22.29 8.50 -13.96
CA ALA A 78 23.64 8.99 -13.77
C ALA A 78 24.54 8.03 -12.98
N LEU A 79 23.98 6.87 -12.55
CA LEU A 79 24.68 5.94 -11.68
C LEU A 79 25.41 4.86 -12.47
N ASP A 80 26.67 4.59 -12.09
CA ASP A 80 27.39 3.41 -12.53
C ASP A 80 27.02 2.24 -11.59
N ILE A 81 26.21 1.32 -12.09
CA ILE A 81 25.70 0.18 -11.29
C ILE A 81 26.79 -0.81 -10.88
N GLU A 82 27.95 -0.76 -11.54
CA GLU A 82 29.09 -1.62 -11.15
C GLU A 82 29.87 -1.02 -9.98
N ASP A 83 29.72 0.26 -9.70
CA ASP A 83 30.28 0.90 -8.53
C ASP A 83 29.38 0.66 -7.31
N VAL A 84 29.73 -0.34 -6.50
CA VAL A 84 28.94 -0.78 -5.34
C VAL A 84 28.79 0.35 -4.31
N ARG A 85 29.81 1.17 -4.11
CA ARG A 85 29.74 2.30 -3.17
C ARG A 85 28.79 3.38 -3.67
N ALA A 86 28.89 3.72 -4.95
CA ALA A 86 27.97 4.68 -5.57
C ALA A 86 26.54 4.19 -5.52
N LEU A 87 26.33 2.90 -5.75
CA LEU A 87 25.00 2.27 -5.66
C LEU A 87 24.42 2.39 -4.25
N ALA A 88 25.23 2.11 -3.22
CA ALA A 88 24.80 2.24 -1.83
C ALA A 88 24.42 3.67 -1.47
N VAL A 89 25.21 4.65 -1.91
CA VAL A 89 24.92 6.09 -1.69
C VAL A 89 23.64 6.49 -2.36
N ALA A 90 23.46 6.13 -3.64
CA ALA A 90 22.24 6.44 -4.38
C ALA A 90 21.01 5.81 -3.75
N GLY A 91 21.12 4.57 -3.29
CA GLY A 91 20.02 3.88 -2.60
C GLY A 91 19.61 4.59 -1.31
N ALA A 92 20.58 5.03 -0.52
CA ALA A 92 20.34 5.78 0.71
C ALA A 92 19.66 7.12 0.43
N GLU A 93 20.12 7.84 -0.59
CA GLU A 93 19.50 9.11 -1.00
C GLU A 93 18.03 8.90 -1.43
N ILE A 94 17.79 7.92 -2.29
CA ILE A 94 16.43 7.65 -2.81
C ILE A 94 15.48 7.25 -1.67
N ARG A 95 15.93 6.38 -0.75
CA ARG A 95 15.12 6.04 0.43
C ARG A 95 14.81 7.27 1.26
N GLY A 96 15.78 8.16 1.47
CA GLY A 96 15.57 9.42 2.19
C GLY A 96 14.53 10.31 1.50
N TRP A 97 14.54 10.38 0.17
CA TRP A 97 13.55 11.15 -0.57
C TRP A 97 12.13 10.57 -0.41
N VAL A 98 12.01 9.25 -0.47
CA VAL A 98 10.71 8.57 -0.29
C VAL A 98 10.19 8.81 1.13
N GLU A 99 11.04 8.65 2.13
CA GLU A 99 10.65 8.86 3.53
C GLU A 99 10.26 10.30 3.84
N ALA A 100 10.92 11.26 3.21
CA ALA A 100 10.66 12.68 3.41
C ALA A 100 9.47 13.21 2.60
N GLN A 101 9.03 12.47 1.58
CA GLN A 101 7.95 12.89 0.69
C GLN A 101 6.62 12.94 1.45
N PRO A 102 5.92 14.08 1.50
CA PRO A 102 4.57 14.09 2.06
C PRO A 102 3.61 13.32 1.17
N PHE A 103 2.59 12.72 1.77
CA PHE A 103 1.54 12.07 1.00
C PHE A 103 0.74 13.09 0.19
N PRO A 104 0.31 12.76 -1.03
CA PRO A 104 -0.74 13.53 -1.70
C PRO A 104 -1.95 13.65 -0.79
N ALA A 105 -2.62 14.79 -0.82
CA ALA A 105 -3.73 15.08 0.11
C ALA A 105 -4.86 14.04 0.02
N ASP A 106 -5.18 13.57 -1.17
CA ASP A 106 -6.22 12.55 -1.37
C ASP A 106 -5.80 11.18 -0.80
N LEU A 107 -4.54 10.80 -0.93
CA LEU A 107 -4.03 9.56 -0.35
C LEU A 107 -4.04 9.63 1.18
N GLU A 108 -3.58 10.72 1.75
CA GLU A 108 -3.62 10.92 3.20
C GLU A 108 -5.05 10.83 3.72
N ALA A 109 -5.99 11.52 3.05
CA ALA A 109 -7.41 11.49 3.43
C ALA A 109 -7.99 10.07 3.34
N ALA A 110 -7.65 9.32 2.30
CA ALA A 110 -8.12 7.95 2.11
C ALA A 110 -7.61 7.02 3.23
N ILE A 111 -6.34 7.13 3.60
CA ILE A 111 -5.74 6.33 4.68
C ILE A 111 -6.39 6.69 6.02
N ARG A 112 -6.52 7.97 6.34
CA ARG A 112 -7.14 8.43 7.58
C ARG A 112 -8.60 8.00 7.67
N GLY A 113 -9.34 8.08 6.57
CA GLY A 113 -10.73 7.62 6.51
C GLY A 113 -10.85 6.12 6.74
N ALA A 114 -10.00 5.32 6.11
CA ALA A 114 -9.98 3.87 6.31
C ALA A 114 -9.61 3.50 7.75
N PHE A 115 -8.63 4.19 8.32
CA PHE A 115 -8.24 4.00 9.73
C PHE A 115 -9.41 4.29 10.67
N THR A 116 -10.09 5.41 10.48
CA THR A 116 -11.23 5.82 11.30
C THR A 116 -12.35 4.79 11.22
N THR A 117 -12.67 4.30 10.02
CA THR A 117 -13.69 3.28 9.82
C THR A 117 -13.31 1.97 10.51
N LEU A 118 -12.05 1.54 10.39
CA LEU A 118 -11.56 0.31 10.98
C LEU A 118 -11.50 0.38 12.51
N ALA A 119 -11.03 1.51 13.06
CA ALA A 119 -10.94 1.73 14.50
C ALA A 119 -12.32 1.89 15.15
N GLY A 120 -13.32 2.32 14.39
CA GLY A 120 -14.64 2.65 14.94
C GLY A 120 -14.51 3.75 15.99
N ASN A 121 -15.02 3.48 17.20
CA ASN A 121 -14.95 4.42 18.32
C ASN A 121 -13.67 4.27 19.16
N ASN A 122 -12.78 3.35 18.80
CA ASN A 122 -11.54 3.09 19.55
C ASN A 122 -10.36 3.81 18.93
N LEU A 123 -10.14 5.06 19.33
CA LEU A 123 -9.03 5.88 18.82
C LEU A 123 -7.66 5.42 19.33
N GLN A 124 -7.63 4.47 20.29
CA GLN A 124 -6.41 3.88 20.81
C GLN A 124 -6.10 2.52 20.16
N ALA A 125 -6.84 2.11 19.15
CA ALA A 125 -6.64 0.84 18.49
C ALA A 125 -5.21 0.72 17.93
N SER A 126 -4.62 -0.47 18.10
CA SER A 126 -3.30 -0.79 17.58
C SER A 126 -3.41 -1.57 16.29
N PHE A 127 -2.58 -1.21 15.31
CA PHE A 127 -2.57 -1.83 13.98
C PHE A 127 -1.17 -2.37 13.66
N ALA A 128 -1.15 -3.46 12.95
CA ALA A 128 0.09 -4.04 12.45
C ALA A 128 0.35 -3.63 11.00
#